data_2a1ef9b08f7f208f49baec0ed4f3393d
#
_entry.id   2a1ef9b08f7f208f49baec0ed4f3393d
#
_cell.length_a   1.000
_cell.length_b   1.000
_cell.length_c   1.000
_cell.angle_alpha   90.00
_cell.angle_beta   90.00
_cell.angle_gamma   90.00
#
_symmetry.space_group_name_H-M   'P 1'
#
loop_
_entity.id
_entity.type
_entity.pdbx_description
1 polymer ?
#
loop_
_entity_poly.entity_id
_entity_poly.type
_entity_poly.pdbx_seq_one_letter_code
_entity_poly.pdbx_strand_id
1 'polypeptide(L)'
;MLTDNLSAQEENKETLAQHAAMDFTTGIGWNADNQLYRPASDHEGSLDSFLKPAAFETQRLFENDRFPNVIVAMDGTVLAAWNGVAIRRSSDGGKTWDTAQVIAEGFMSGGFVVDEVSGDIFAFIEAGHPPAPLYIYRSADHGITWNKQDTIVFPNSFGHVPTMHMNEHGISLRHGRFKGRLISACRWYGRSNYPVENFHTHYTNALFSDDGGRTWKASEPFPVMGTGEACIVELSDGRLYYNTRRHWAPLAEDALWRWSGYSEDGGMTWTNPRRSSVLPDGDVATTYGLMGGLVRLPVLGRDILLYSNIVSQSGRRNGHVWASFDGGETWPLRRQVYAGNFAYSSLNAGRPGTPSEGWIYLLYEGGEETGGSFSRFNLTWLLQGEKTGNGSLPGWITP
;
A
#
# COMPACT_ATOMS: atom_id res chain seq x y z
N MET A 1 -22.42 3.46 -33.63
CA MET A 1 -22.52 3.06 -32.20
C MET A 1 -22.33 1.55 -31.96
N LEU A 2 -22.84 0.63 -32.76
CA LEU A 2 -22.59 -0.83 -32.61
C LEU A 2 -21.28 -1.27 -33.26
N THR A 3 -20.83 -0.61 -34.32
CA THR A 3 -19.57 -0.88 -35.01
C THR A 3 -18.34 -0.42 -34.25
N ASP A 4 -18.42 0.70 -33.52
CA ASP A 4 -17.30 1.23 -32.74
C ASP A 4 -17.02 0.37 -31.47
N ASN A 5 -18.05 -0.25 -30.90
CA ASN A 5 -17.87 -1.17 -29.77
C ASN A 5 -17.25 -2.52 -30.18
N LEU A 6 -17.48 -2.97 -31.41
CA LEU A 6 -16.89 -4.22 -31.91
C LEU A 6 -15.41 -4.04 -32.26
N SER A 7 -15.01 -2.90 -32.83
CA SER A 7 -13.61 -2.60 -33.12
C SER A 7 -12.78 -2.44 -31.84
N ALA A 8 -13.31 -1.74 -30.86
CA ALA A 8 -12.65 -1.60 -29.54
C ALA A 8 -12.54 -2.94 -28.78
N GLN A 9 -13.48 -3.86 -28.97
CA GLN A 9 -13.40 -5.20 -28.37
C GLN A 9 -12.40 -6.11 -29.10
N GLU A 10 -12.26 -5.97 -30.40
CA GLU A 10 -11.28 -6.74 -31.19
C GLU A 10 -9.86 -6.23 -30.94
N GLU A 11 -9.66 -4.92 -30.94
CA GLU A 11 -8.39 -4.28 -30.59
C GLU A 11 -7.93 -4.64 -29.16
N ASN A 12 -8.87 -4.69 -28.21
CA ASN A 12 -8.61 -5.13 -26.84
C ASN A 12 -8.23 -6.63 -26.76
N LYS A 13 -8.82 -7.51 -27.57
CA LYS A 13 -8.47 -8.92 -27.62
C LYS A 13 -7.09 -9.16 -28.21
N GLU A 14 -6.74 -8.44 -29.26
CA GLU A 14 -5.41 -8.54 -29.90
C GLU A 14 -4.31 -8.02 -28.98
N THR A 15 -4.55 -6.92 -28.28
CA THR A 15 -3.66 -6.34 -27.27
C THR A 15 -3.51 -7.24 -26.05
N LEU A 16 -4.61 -7.88 -25.60
CA LEU A 16 -4.57 -8.88 -24.52
C LEU A 16 -3.81 -10.14 -24.94
N ALA A 17 -3.93 -10.58 -26.19
CA ALA A 17 -3.21 -11.72 -26.72
C ALA A 17 -1.69 -11.41 -26.85
N GLN A 18 -1.33 -10.21 -27.29
CA GLN A 18 0.06 -9.74 -27.32
C GLN A 18 0.64 -9.63 -25.92
N HIS A 19 -0.13 -9.12 -24.95
CA HIS A 19 0.28 -9.02 -23.55
C HIS A 19 0.43 -10.40 -22.91
N ALA A 20 -0.46 -11.35 -23.21
CA ALA A 20 -0.36 -12.74 -22.75
C ALA A 20 0.83 -13.50 -23.37
N ALA A 21 1.32 -13.05 -24.53
CA ALA A 21 2.51 -13.62 -25.18
C ALA A 21 3.83 -13.07 -24.60
N MET A 22 3.80 -11.99 -23.81
CA MET A 22 4.98 -11.50 -23.09
C MET A 22 5.35 -12.49 -21.99
N ASP A 23 6.62 -12.80 -21.86
CA ASP A 23 7.12 -13.68 -20.80
C ASP A 23 7.17 -12.92 -19.46
N PHE A 24 6.07 -12.93 -18.74
CA PHE A 24 6.00 -12.36 -17.38
C PHE A 24 6.54 -13.33 -16.32
N THR A 25 6.94 -14.54 -16.70
CA THR A 25 7.36 -15.56 -15.73
C THR A 25 8.77 -15.34 -15.19
N THR A 26 9.59 -14.62 -15.91
CA THR A 26 10.98 -14.35 -15.53
C THR A 26 11.14 -13.09 -14.70
N GLY A 27 10.16 -12.19 -14.70
CA GLY A 27 10.26 -10.88 -14.05
C GLY A 27 11.39 -10.00 -14.59
N ILE A 28 11.90 -10.32 -15.79
CA ILE A 28 13.09 -9.65 -16.30
C ILE A 28 12.72 -8.55 -17.30
N GLY A 29 11.63 -8.62 -17.98
CA GLY A 29 11.17 -7.60 -18.91
C GLY A 29 12.27 -6.63 -19.37
N TRP A 30 11.97 -5.35 -19.38
CA TRP A 30 12.98 -4.33 -19.71
C TRP A 30 14.08 -4.19 -18.62
N ASN A 31 13.89 -4.72 -17.42
CA ASN A 31 14.89 -4.67 -16.35
C ASN A 31 16.18 -5.42 -16.70
N ALA A 32 16.12 -6.43 -17.55
CA ALA A 32 17.31 -7.18 -17.98
C ALA A 32 18.38 -6.29 -18.63
N ASP A 33 17.93 -5.25 -19.34
CA ASP A 33 18.80 -4.29 -20.05
C ASP A 33 19.04 -3.01 -19.23
N ASN A 34 18.44 -2.89 -18.04
CA ASN A 34 18.54 -1.71 -17.21
C ASN A 34 19.77 -1.81 -16.29
N GLN A 35 20.78 -0.99 -16.57
CA GLN A 35 22.01 -0.93 -15.78
C GLN A 35 21.82 -0.42 -14.34
N LEU A 36 20.64 0.13 -14.03
CA LEU A 36 20.31 0.62 -12.69
C LEU A 36 19.71 -0.46 -11.77
N TYR A 37 19.49 -1.67 -12.29
CA TYR A 37 18.97 -2.77 -11.51
C TYR A 37 19.86 -3.08 -10.29
N ARG A 38 19.26 -3.10 -9.10
CA ARG A 38 19.95 -3.39 -7.84
C ARG A 38 19.51 -4.74 -7.28
N PRO A 39 20.45 -5.57 -6.77
CA PRO A 39 20.10 -6.79 -6.03
C PRO A 39 19.24 -6.49 -4.80
N ALA A 40 18.49 -7.48 -4.33
CA ALA A 40 17.67 -7.33 -3.11
C ALA A 40 18.50 -6.94 -1.89
N SER A 41 19.75 -7.39 -1.79
CA SER A 41 20.69 -7.01 -0.74
C SER A 41 20.98 -5.51 -0.66
N ASP A 42 20.83 -4.77 -1.75
CA ASP A 42 21.03 -3.32 -1.78
C ASP A 42 19.78 -2.55 -1.29
N HIS A 43 18.64 -3.24 -1.18
CA HIS A 43 17.37 -2.67 -0.73
C HIS A 43 16.98 -3.08 0.69
N GLU A 44 17.67 -4.07 1.25
CA GLU A 44 17.45 -4.60 2.60
C GLU A 44 18.73 -4.47 3.43
N GLY A 45 18.57 -4.13 4.70
CA GLY A 45 19.68 -3.86 5.60
C GLY A 45 19.67 -4.72 6.87
N SER A 46 20.45 -4.31 7.86
CA SER A 46 20.50 -4.93 9.17
C SER A 46 19.27 -4.56 10.01
N LEU A 47 18.82 -5.52 10.83
CA LEU A 47 17.83 -5.28 11.87
C LEU A 47 18.31 -4.24 12.91
N ASP A 48 19.62 -4.16 13.16
CA ASP A 48 20.21 -3.26 14.17
C ASP A 48 19.88 -1.78 13.91
N SER A 49 19.68 -1.39 12.66
CA SER A 49 19.29 -0.02 12.32
C SER A 49 17.94 0.36 12.93
N PHE A 50 17.02 -0.60 13.08
CA PHE A 50 15.70 -0.42 13.67
C PHE A 50 15.68 -0.64 15.20
N LEU A 51 16.76 -1.20 15.77
CA LEU A 51 16.89 -1.51 17.20
C LEU A 51 17.72 -0.47 17.98
N LYS A 52 17.90 0.73 17.46
CA LYS A 52 18.47 1.86 18.19
C LYS A 52 17.60 2.20 19.42
N PRO A 53 18.09 3.01 20.39
CA PRO A 53 17.28 3.43 21.53
C PRO A 53 15.88 3.89 21.11
N ALA A 54 14.86 3.51 21.91
CA ALA A 54 13.46 3.76 21.59
C ALA A 54 13.21 5.24 21.27
N ALA A 55 12.63 5.49 20.12
CA ALA A 55 12.34 6.83 19.62
C ALA A 55 10.95 6.90 19.02
N PHE A 56 10.22 7.96 19.35
CA PHE A 56 8.91 8.30 18.77
C PHE A 56 8.77 9.81 18.73
N GLU A 57 8.45 10.32 17.56
CA GLU A 57 8.22 11.74 17.32
C GLU A 57 6.97 11.90 16.46
N THR A 58 6.21 12.97 16.71
CA THR A 58 5.01 13.28 15.91
C THR A 58 4.97 14.76 15.57
N GLN A 59 4.40 15.08 14.41
CA GLN A 59 4.19 16.44 13.94
C GLN A 59 2.97 16.50 13.03
N ARG A 60 2.31 17.66 12.98
CA ARG A 60 1.22 17.90 12.06
C ARG A 60 1.77 18.36 10.70
N LEU A 61 1.33 17.74 9.61
CA LEU A 61 1.77 18.10 8.26
C LEU A 61 0.69 18.77 7.42
N PHE A 62 -0.58 18.40 7.62
CA PHE A 62 -1.69 18.89 6.82
C PHE A 62 -2.82 19.37 7.70
N GLU A 63 -3.47 20.47 7.30
CA GLU A 63 -4.51 21.11 8.12
C GLU A 63 -5.91 20.56 7.84
N ASN A 64 -6.20 20.26 6.58
CA ASN A 64 -7.51 19.89 6.09
C ASN A 64 -7.41 18.65 5.19
N ASP A 65 -8.53 18.22 4.64
CA ASP A 65 -8.65 17.06 3.77
C ASP A 65 -8.37 15.72 4.47
N ARG A 66 -8.17 14.69 3.68
CA ARG A 66 -8.07 13.30 4.11
C ARG A 66 -7.13 12.51 3.20
N PHE A 67 -6.99 11.22 3.46
CA PHE A 67 -6.38 10.19 2.64
C PHE A 67 -4.86 10.28 2.59
N PRO A 68 -4.23 9.68 3.62
CA PRO A 68 -2.78 9.60 3.73
C PRO A 68 -2.18 8.57 2.79
N ASN A 69 -1.00 8.86 2.26
CA ASN A 69 -0.09 7.88 1.70
C ASN A 69 1.35 8.32 1.98
N VAL A 70 2.20 7.44 2.49
CA VAL A 70 3.61 7.75 2.77
C VAL A 70 4.51 6.79 2.02
N ILE A 71 5.51 7.33 1.32
CA ILE A 71 6.51 6.55 0.59
C ILE A 71 7.91 7.07 0.88
N VAL A 72 8.92 6.23 0.61
CA VAL A 72 10.33 6.58 0.72
C VAL A 72 11.01 6.36 -0.62
N ALA A 73 11.48 7.43 -1.24
CA ALA A 73 12.22 7.41 -2.50
C ALA A 73 13.58 6.71 -2.34
N MET A 74 14.24 6.40 -3.45
CA MET A 74 15.49 5.63 -3.44
C MET A 74 16.66 6.33 -2.75
N ASP A 75 16.66 7.66 -2.71
CA ASP A 75 17.65 8.48 -1.99
C ASP A 75 17.34 8.65 -0.48
N GLY A 76 16.22 8.06 -0.01
CA GLY A 76 15.75 8.18 1.37
C GLY A 76 14.84 9.38 1.62
N THR A 77 14.54 10.19 0.60
CA THR A 77 13.52 11.26 0.72
C THR A 77 12.17 10.64 1.07
N VAL A 78 11.59 11.13 2.16
CA VAL A 78 10.24 10.72 2.59
C VAL A 78 9.22 11.65 1.93
N LEU A 79 8.24 11.06 1.27
CA LEU A 79 7.12 11.80 0.68
C LEU A 79 5.85 11.49 1.47
N ALA A 80 5.28 12.52 2.08
CA ALA A 80 3.95 12.47 2.70
C ALA A 80 2.93 12.97 1.66
N ALA A 81 2.12 12.06 1.14
CA ALA A 81 1.07 12.37 0.19
C ALA A 81 -0.28 12.50 0.89
N TRP A 82 -1.07 13.48 0.45
CA TRP A 82 -2.34 13.82 1.06
C TRP A 82 -3.41 14.11 0.01
N ASN A 83 -4.59 13.59 0.23
CA ASN A 83 -5.70 13.68 -0.72
C ASN A 83 -5.38 13.12 -2.12
N GLY A 84 -4.37 12.24 -2.21
CA GLY A 84 -3.89 11.63 -3.44
C GLY A 84 -3.23 12.59 -4.45
N VAL A 85 -3.20 13.88 -4.20
CA VAL A 85 -2.73 14.90 -5.15
C VAL A 85 -1.70 15.86 -4.59
N ALA A 86 -1.62 16.04 -3.28
CA ALA A 86 -0.67 16.92 -2.64
C ALA A 86 0.46 16.11 -1.98
N ILE A 87 1.69 16.63 -2.03
CA ILE A 87 2.83 16.01 -1.36
C ILE A 87 3.62 17.05 -0.58
N ARG A 88 4.25 16.59 0.52
CA ARG A 88 5.39 17.24 1.17
C ARG A 88 6.56 16.29 1.14
N ARG A 89 7.77 16.82 1.03
CA ARG A 89 9.02 16.04 0.97
C ARG A 89 9.90 16.37 2.17
N SER A 90 10.61 15.35 2.65
CA SER A 90 11.63 15.46 3.68
C SER A 90 12.88 14.72 3.25
N SER A 91 14.02 15.40 3.17
CA SER A 91 15.32 14.81 2.83
C SER A 91 16.16 14.44 4.08
N ASP A 92 15.66 14.68 5.28
CA ASP A 92 16.36 14.48 6.55
C ASP A 92 15.71 13.42 7.46
N GLY A 93 15.03 12.44 6.85
CA GLY A 93 14.38 11.34 7.55
C GLY A 93 13.11 11.74 8.29
N GLY A 94 12.37 12.71 7.79
CA GLY A 94 11.08 13.14 8.34
C GLY A 94 11.18 14.16 9.46
N LYS A 95 12.31 14.87 9.62
CA LYS A 95 12.46 15.93 10.64
C LYS A 95 11.86 17.24 10.17
N THR A 96 12.26 17.67 8.97
CA THR A 96 11.76 18.91 8.35
C THR A 96 11.13 18.61 7.00
N TRP A 97 10.24 19.49 6.58
CA TRP A 97 9.40 19.26 5.40
C TRP A 97 9.33 20.49 4.51
N ASP A 98 9.40 20.27 3.21
CA ASP A 98 9.13 21.30 2.22
C ASP A 98 7.67 21.78 2.31
N THR A 99 7.39 22.91 1.69
CA THR A 99 6.01 23.36 1.47
C THR A 99 5.24 22.35 0.63
N ALA A 100 3.93 22.26 0.84
CA ALA A 100 3.11 21.34 0.08
C ALA A 100 3.11 21.72 -1.42
N GLN A 101 3.27 20.69 -2.26
CA GLN A 101 3.20 20.77 -3.71
C GLN A 101 2.01 19.95 -4.20
N VAL A 102 1.27 20.45 -5.18
CA VAL A 102 0.22 19.70 -5.87
C VAL A 102 0.81 19.04 -7.11
N ILE A 103 0.63 17.73 -7.23
CA ILE A 103 1.09 16.93 -8.40
C ILE A 103 0.23 17.27 -9.62
N ALA A 104 -1.08 17.20 -9.46
CA ALA A 104 -2.07 17.50 -10.50
C ALA A 104 -3.44 17.74 -9.87
N GLU A 105 -4.37 18.27 -10.66
CA GLU A 105 -5.78 18.26 -10.30
C GLU A 105 -6.31 16.83 -10.32
N GLY A 106 -7.14 16.48 -9.34
CA GLY A 106 -7.72 15.15 -9.23
C GLY A 106 -8.40 14.90 -7.90
N PHE A 107 -8.72 13.66 -7.69
CA PHE A 107 -9.50 13.18 -6.55
C PHE A 107 -8.74 12.07 -5.83
N MET A 108 -8.95 11.97 -4.57
CA MET A 108 -8.50 11.00 -3.55
C MET A 108 -8.05 9.64 -4.09
N SER A 109 -7.01 9.62 -4.90
CA SER A 109 -6.34 8.37 -5.28
C SER A 109 -5.45 7.89 -4.15
N GLY A 110 -5.09 6.65 -4.21
CA GLY A 110 -4.08 6.07 -3.35
C GLY A 110 -3.01 5.39 -4.17
N GLY A 111 -2.02 4.82 -3.50
CA GLY A 111 -1.14 3.88 -4.13
C GLY A 111 -0.02 4.48 -4.96
N PHE A 112 0.86 5.27 -4.35
CA PHE A 112 2.14 5.58 -4.96
C PHE A 112 2.99 4.32 -5.06
N VAL A 113 3.81 4.20 -6.11
CA VAL A 113 4.76 3.11 -6.28
C VAL A 113 6.15 3.67 -6.58
N VAL A 114 7.16 3.19 -5.88
CA VAL A 114 8.56 3.48 -6.18
C VAL A 114 9.14 2.33 -6.99
N ASP A 115 9.61 2.60 -8.19
CA ASP A 115 10.41 1.65 -8.96
C ASP A 115 11.84 1.62 -8.40
N GLU A 116 12.18 0.54 -7.72
CA GLU A 116 13.50 0.39 -7.10
C GLU A 116 14.62 0.11 -8.12
N VAL A 117 14.28 -0.10 -9.38
CA VAL A 117 15.26 -0.27 -10.46
C VAL A 117 15.66 1.07 -11.04
N SER A 118 14.72 1.90 -11.44
CA SER A 118 14.98 3.21 -12.04
C SER A 118 15.11 4.34 -11.03
N GLY A 119 14.47 4.19 -9.86
CA GLY A 119 14.29 5.26 -8.87
C GLY A 119 13.05 6.12 -9.13
N ASP A 120 12.29 5.83 -10.17
CA ASP A 120 11.09 6.57 -10.51
C ASP A 120 9.98 6.36 -9.48
N ILE A 121 9.12 7.36 -9.36
CA ILE A 121 7.92 7.28 -8.52
C ILE A 121 6.70 7.45 -9.40
N PHE A 122 5.74 6.54 -9.28
CA PHE A 122 4.46 6.63 -9.95
C PHE A 122 3.38 7.07 -8.97
N ALA A 123 2.57 8.05 -9.38
CA ALA A 123 1.38 8.52 -8.67
C ALA A 123 0.14 8.24 -9.52
N PHE A 124 -0.88 7.66 -8.90
CA PHE A 124 -2.15 7.33 -9.55
C PHE A 124 -3.21 8.33 -9.12
N ILE A 125 -3.70 9.14 -10.04
CA ILE A 125 -4.62 10.24 -9.75
C ILE A 125 -5.91 10.07 -10.56
N GLU A 126 -7.04 10.04 -9.89
CA GLU A 126 -8.35 9.90 -10.52
C GLU A 126 -8.98 11.28 -10.78
N ALA A 127 -9.72 11.40 -11.88
CA ALA A 127 -10.40 12.64 -12.23
C ALA A 127 -11.56 12.98 -11.29
N GLY A 128 -12.05 12.00 -10.53
CA GLY A 128 -13.16 12.13 -9.60
C GLY A 128 -13.39 10.87 -8.81
N HIS A 129 -14.48 10.82 -8.03
CA HIS A 129 -14.85 9.58 -7.33
C HIS A 129 -15.13 8.44 -8.33
N PRO A 130 -14.56 7.24 -8.12
CA PRO A 130 -14.78 6.10 -9.03
C PRO A 130 -16.26 5.70 -9.16
N PRO A 131 -16.64 5.20 -10.34
CA PRO A 131 -15.82 5.00 -11.54
C PRO A 131 -15.49 6.32 -12.24
N ALA A 132 -14.20 6.59 -12.44
CA ALA A 132 -13.67 7.82 -13.05
C ALA A 132 -12.38 7.50 -13.83
N PRO A 133 -11.96 8.34 -14.79
CA PRO A 133 -10.69 8.18 -15.47
C PRO A 133 -9.52 8.21 -14.49
N LEU A 134 -8.59 7.25 -14.63
CA LEU A 134 -7.35 7.16 -13.88
C LEU A 134 -6.19 7.71 -14.73
N TYR A 135 -5.40 8.60 -14.15
CA TYR A 135 -4.20 9.15 -14.74
C TYR A 135 -2.97 8.74 -13.95
N ILE A 136 -1.88 8.42 -14.65
CA ILE A 136 -0.61 8.03 -14.03
C ILE A 136 0.39 9.15 -14.27
N TYR A 137 1.03 9.60 -13.19
CA TYR A 137 2.10 10.58 -13.21
C TYR A 137 3.39 9.93 -12.76
N ARG A 138 4.51 10.33 -13.37
CA ARG A 138 5.85 9.83 -13.06
C ARG A 138 6.74 10.98 -12.63
N SER A 139 7.51 10.74 -11.57
CA SER A 139 8.64 11.55 -11.15
C SER A 139 9.92 10.75 -11.31
N ALA A 140 10.95 11.34 -11.93
CA ALA A 140 12.28 10.76 -12.08
C ALA A 140 13.32 11.46 -11.17
N ASP A 141 12.87 12.31 -10.27
CA ASP A 141 13.69 13.21 -9.44
C ASP A 141 13.22 13.23 -7.98
N HIS A 142 12.83 12.06 -7.46
CA HIS A 142 12.41 11.86 -6.07
C HIS A 142 11.23 12.74 -5.63
N GLY A 143 10.26 12.96 -6.55
CA GLY A 143 9.03 13.68 -6.28
C GLY A 143 9.14 15.21 -6.41
N ILE A 144 10.20 15.75 -7.05
CA ILE A 144 10.32 17.20 -7.28
C ILE A 144 9.43 17.63 -8.44
N THR A 145 9.50 16.91 -9.57
CA THR A 145 8.66 17.18 -10.75
C THR A 145 7.86 15.96 -11.17
N TRP A 146 6.71 16.20 -11.77
CA TRP A 146 5.77 15.15 -12.14
C TRP A 146 5.28 15.32 -13.57
N ASN A 147 5.33 14.26 -14.35
CA ASN A 147 4.91 14.24 -15.73
C ASN A 147 3.82 13.19 -15.96
N LYS A 148 2.70 13.60 -16.52
CA LYS A 148 1.63 12.68 -16.92
C LYS A 148 2.18 11.68 -17.95
N GLN A 149 1.85 10.41 -17.74
CA GLN A 149 2.25 9.32 -18.61
C GLN A 149 1.10 8.94 -19.55
N ASP A 150 1.45 8.64 -20.78
CA ASP A 150 0.55 7.98 -21.74
C ASP A 150 0.70 6.47 -21.56
N THR A 151 -0.12 5.90 -20.69
CA THR A 151 0.01 4.51 -20.24
C THR A 151 -1.26 3.73 -20.53
N ILE A 152 -1.10 2.45 -20.86
CA ILE A 152 -2.20 1.52 -21.09
C ILE A 152 -2.42 0.71 -19.80
N VAL A 153 -3.67 0.62 -19.37
CA VAL A 153 -4.10 -0.24 -18.28
C VAL A 153 -4.97 -1.36 -18.83
N PHE A 154 -4.46 -2.58 -18.78
CA PHE A 154 -5.19 -3.77 -19.23
C PHE A 154 -6.15 -4.27 -18.16
N PRO A 155 -7.39 -4.61 -18.53
CA PRO A 155 -8.37 -5.19 -17.61
C PRO A 155 -7.98 -6.60 -17.19
N ASN A 156 -8.62 -7.11 -16.12
CA ASN A 156 -8.57 -8.51 -15.74
C ASN A 156 -9.44 -9.40 -16.65
N SER A 157 -9.53 -10.71 -16.35
CA SER A 157 -10.31 -11.68 -17.13
C SER A 157 -11.81 -11.36 -17.22
N PHE A 158 -12.35 -10.54 -16.32
CA PHE A 158 -13.73 -10.05 -16.34
C PHE A 158 -13.92 -8.78 -17.18
N GLY A 159 -12.87 -8.25 -17.79
CA GLY A 159 -12.91 -6.98 -18.51
C GLY A 159 -12.94 -5.74 -17.59
N HIS A 160 -12.56 -5.89 -16.32
CA HIS A 160 -12.63 -4.82 -15.34
C HIS A 160 -11.31 -4.08 -15.24
N VAL A 161 -11.36 -2.76 -15.47
CA VAL A 161 -10.26 -1.83 -15.19
C VAL A 161 -10.42 -1.33 -13.76
N PRO A 162 -9.39 -1.44 -12.90
CA PRO A 162 -9.50 -1.05 -11.51
C PRO A 162 -9.34 0.46 -11.31
N THR A 163 -9.65 0.89 -10.12
CA THR A 163 -9.35 2.21 -9.56
C THR A 163 -8.33 2.07 -8.42
N MET A 164 -7.54 3.11 -8.20
CA MET A 164 -6.56 3.18 -7.11
C MET A 164 -7.14 3.83 -5.84
N HIS A 165 -8.41 4.18 -5.84
CA HIS A 165 -9.07 4.95 -4.81
C HIS A 165 -8.88 4.37 -3.40
N MET A 166 -8.22 5.12 -2.55
CA MET A 166 -7.99 4.82 -1.13
C MET A 166 -7.31 3.47 -0.88
N ASN A 167 -6.26 3.14 -1.62
CA ASN A 167 -5.40 2.00 -1.32
C ASN A 167 -4.04 2.46 -0.76
N GLU A 168 -3.35 1.55 -0.09
CA GLU A 168 -2.01 1.78 0.41
C GLU A 168 -1.01 1.88 -0.76
N HIS A 169 0.19 2.37 -0.50
CA HIS A 169 1.26 2.42 -1.50
C HIS A 169 1.57 1.02 -2.07
N GLY A 170 2.05 1.00 -3.30
CA GLY A 170 2.58 -0.21 -3.92
C GLY A 170 4.07 -0.39 -3.65
N ILE A 171 4.61 -1.47 -4.19
CA ILE A 171 5.98 -1.92 -3.99
C ILE A 171 6.64 -2.36 -5.31
N SER A 172 7.98 -2.36 -5.33
CA SER A 172 8.77 -3.15 -6.28
C SER A 172 9.05 -4.51 -5.69
N LEU A 173 8.83 -5.59 -6.46
CA LEU A 173 9.18 -6.94 -6.01
C LEU A 173 10.69 -7.13 -6.07
N ARG A 174 11.25 -7.67 -4.99
CA ARG A 174 12.70 -7.86 -4.79
C ARG A 174 13.13 -9.31 -4.95
N HIS A 175 12.20 -10.24 -4.76
CA HIS A 175 12.47 -11.66 -4.62
C HIS A 175 11.82 -12.48 -5.74
N GLY A 176 12.28 -13.72 -5.90
CA GLY A 176 11.67 -14.67 -6.80
C GLY A 176 11.74 -14.31 -8.29
N ARG A 177 10.88 -14.96 -9.06
CA ARG A 177 10.85 -14.84 -10.52
C ARG A 177 10.20 -13.54 -11.05
N PHE A 178 9.51 -12.79 -10.20
CA PHE A 178 8.85 -11.53 -10.56
C PHE A 178 9.62 -10.30 -10.09
N LYS A 179 10.88 -10.47 -9.77
CA LYS A 179 11.78 -9.41 -9.33
C LYS A 179 11.79 -8.25 -10.34
N GLY A 180 11.60 -7.03 -9.85
CA GLY A 180 11.46 -5.81 -10.65
C GLY A 180 10.02 -5.46 -11.06
N ARG A 181 9.04 -6.35 -10.83
CA ARG A 181 7.63 -6.02 -11.00
C ARG A 181 7.22 -4.93 -10.03
N LEU A 182 6.53 -3.92 -10.56
CA LEU A 182 5.81 -2.93 -9.76
C LEU A 182 4.41 -3.46 -9.48
N ILE A 183 3.95 -3.37 -8.23
CA ILE A 183 2.61 -3.84 -7.87
C ILE A 183 1.99 -2.98 -6.79
N SER A 184 0.72 -2.67 -6.90
CA SER A 184 -0.07 -1.95 -5.91
C SER A 184 -1.43 -2.59 -5.73
N ALA A 185 -1.97 -2.53 -4.52
CA ALA A 185 -3.36 -2.87 -4.29
C ALA A 185 -4.26 -1.89 -5.04
N CYS A 186 -5.34 -2.41 -5.58
CA CYS A 186 -6.37 -1.63 -6.24
C CYS A 186 -7.75 -2.23 -5.97
N ARG A 187 -8.79 -1.61 -6.46
CA ARG A 187 -10.16 -2.11 -6.30
C ARG A 187 -10.99 -1.84 -7.55
N TRP A 188 -12.03 -2.62 -7.74
CA TRP A 188 -13.01 -2.38 -8.76
C TRP A 188 -14.33 -1.94 -8.16
N TYR A 189 -14.87 -0.85 -8.72
CA TYR A 189 -16.20 -0.35 -8.44
C TYR A 189 -17.13 -0.74 -9.58
N GLY A 190 -17.98 -1.74 -9.37
CA GLY A 190 -18.98 -2.12 -10.36
C GLY A 190 -20.03 -1.03 -10.60
N ARG A 191 -20.28 -0.25 -9.55
CA ARG A 191 -21.19 0.90 -9.54
C ARG A 191 -20.68 1.91 -8.53
N SER A 192 -21.27 3.10 -8.51
CA SER A 192 -21.01 4.09 -7.44
C SER A 192 -21.14 3.45 -6.04
N ASN A 193 -20.42 3.97 -5.06
CA ASN A 193 -20.53 3.61 -3.64
C ASN A 193 -21.95 3.75 -3.06
N TYR A 194 -22.81 4.48 -3.73
CA TYR A 194 -24.16 4.71 -3.23
C TYR A 194 -25.21 4.21 -4.23
N PRO A 195 -26.24 3.55 -3.76
CA PRO A 195 -26.45 3.18 -2.35
C PRO A 195 -25.49 2.10 -1.87
N VAL A 196 -25.35 1.96 -0.55
CA VAL A 196 -24.40 1.03 0.13
C VAL A 196 -24.62 -0.44 -0.29
N GLU A 197 -25.81 -0.79 -0.73
CA GLU A 197 -26.14 -2.12 -1.27
C GLU A 197 -25.24 -2.52 -2.45
N ASN A 198 -24.64 -1.57 -3.17
CA ASN A 198 -23.73 -1.86 -4.26
C ASN A 198 -22.37 -2.41 -3.77
N PHE A 199 -22.03 -2.25 -2.50
CA PHE A 199 -20.73 -2.69 -1.96
C PHE A 199 -20.49 -4.19 -2.09
N HIS A 200 -21.52 -5.01 -2.12
CA HIS A 200 -21.40 -6.46 -2.32
C HIS A 200 -20.82 -6.84 -3.69
N THR A 201 -20.87 -5.94 -4.68
CA THR A 201 -20.31 -6.16 -6.02
C THR A 201 -18.85 -5.73 -6.13
N HIS A 202 -18.35 -4.95 -5.17
CA HIS A 202 -16.98 -4.47 -5.16
C HIS A 202 -16.01 -5.59 -4.76
N TYR A 203 -14.79 -5.49 -5.25
CA TYR A 203 -13.68 -6.33 -4.82
C TYR A 203 -12.36 -5.58 -4.92
N THR A 204 -11.37 -6.05 -4.18
CA THR A 204 -9.99 -5.62 -4.32
C THR A 204 -9.21 -6.62 -5.17
N ASN A 205 -8.16 -6.13 -5.80
CA ASN A 205 -7.20 -6.90 -6.57
C ASN A 205 -5.85 -6.15 -6.59
N ALA A 206 -4.99 -6.42 -7.54
CA ALA A 206 -3.76 -5.68 -7.74
C ALA A 206 -3.66 -5.11 -9.16
N LEU A 207 -2.92 -4.02 -9.27
CA LEU A 207 -2.44 -3.44 -10.52
C LEU A 207 -0.93 -3.61 -10.57
N PHE A 208 -0.39 -4.25 -11.61
CA PHE A 208 1.04 -4.51 -11.72
C PHE A 208 1.61 -4.13 -13.10
N SER A 209 2.91 -3.86 -13.12
CA SER A 209 3.69 -3.56 -14.33
C SER A 209 4.99 -4.37 -14.33
N ASP A 210 5.31 -4.97 -15.46
CA ASP A 210 6.56 -5.71 -15.71
C ASP A 210 7.54 -4.95 -16.61
N ASP A 211 7.19 -3.72 -16.99
CA ASP A 211 7.92 -2.92 -17.97
C ASP A 211 8.25 -1.50 -17.47
N GLY A 212 8.36 -1.33 -16.14
CA GLY A 212 8.71 -0.06 -15.50
C GLY A 212 7.63 1.00 -15.64
N GLY A 213 6.37 0.61 -15.53
CA GLY A 213 5.24 1.51 -15.53
C GLY A 213 4.77 1.97 -16.91
N ARG A 214 5.28 1.40 -18.01
CA ARG A 214 4.83 1.73 -19.36
C ARG A 214 3.46 1.15 -19.65
N THR A 215 3.23 -0.08 -19.19
CA THR A 215 1.90 -0.70 -19.20
C THR A 215 1.58 -1.29 -17.84
N TRP A 216 0.30 -1.35 -17.52
CA TRP A 216 -0.20 -1.90 -16.27
C TRP A 216 -1.30 -2.92 -16.55
N LYS A 217 -1.40 -3.94 -15.70
CA LYS A 217 -2.39 -4.99 -15.83
C LYS A 217 -3.09 -5.24 -14.50
N ALA A 218 -4.40 -5.38 -14.54
CA ALA A 218 -5.21 -5.77 -13.39
C ALA A 218 -5.09 -7.28 -13.13
N SER A 219 -4.90 -7.65 -11.87
CA SER A 219 -4.95 -9.04 -11.43
C SER A 219 -6.38 -9.56 -11.31
N GLU A 220 -6.52 -10.87 -11.11
CA GLU A 220 -7.79 -11.46 -10.72
C GLU A 220 -8.26 -10.93 -9.35
N PRO A 221 -9.57 -10.95 -9.08
CA PRO A 221 -10.13 -10.50 -7.80
C PRO A 221 -9.55 -11.24 -6.60
N PHE A 222 -9.38 -10.52 -5.48
CA PHE A 222 -9.26 -11.18 -4.19
C PHE A 222 -10.53 -12.01 -3.93
N PRO A 223 -10.41 -13.29 -3.52
CA PRO A 223 -11.53 -14.23 -3.54
C PRO A 223 -12.54 -14.00 -2.39
N VAL A 224 -12.75 -12.75 -1.99
CA VAL A 224 -13.78 -12.31 -1.04
C VAL A 224 -14.41 -11.04 -1.56
N MET A 225 -15.70 -11.11 -1.86
CA MET A 225 -16.45 -9.96 -2.36
C MET A 225 -16.75 -8.94 -1.26
N GLY A 226 -17.05 -7.72 -1.67
CA GLY A 226 -17.30 -6.61 -0.75
C GLY A 226 -16.02 -6.04 -0.14
N THR A 227 -14.85 -6.40 -0.66
CA THR A 227 -13.57 -5.86 -0.20
C THR A 227 -13.33 -4.44 -0.72
N GLY A 228 -12.56 -3.65 0.00
CA GLY A 228 -12.36 -2.22 -0.21
C GLY A 228 -10.90 -1.79 -0.22
N GLU A 229 -10.47 -0.98 0.74
CA GLU A 229 -9.10 -0.51 0.84
C GLU A 229 -8.15 -1.65 1.23
N ALA A 230 -7.03 -1.76 0.50
CA ALA A 230 -6.11 -2.87 0.65
C ALA A 230 -4.64 -2.45 0.61
N CYS A 231 -3.77 -3.35 1.01
CA CYS A 231 -2.33 -3.21 1.03
C CYS A 231 -1.63 -4.54 0.70
N ILE A 232 -0.41 -4.43 0.14
CA ILE A 232 0.40 -5.56 -0.30
C ILE A 232 1.82 -5.39 0.24
N VAL A 233 2.43 -6.48 0.70
CA VAL A 233 3.86 -6.56 0.95
C VAL A 233 4.43 -7.86 0.37
N GLU A 234 5.69 -7.83 -0.04
CA GLU A 234 6.44 -9.01 -0.46
C GLU A 234 7.18 -9.61 0.74
N LEU A 235 7.07 -10.93 0.91
CA LEU A 235 7.82 -11.68 1.91
C LEU A 235 9.19 -12.08 1.38
N SER A 236 10.11 -12.44 2.27
CA SER A 236 11.49 -12.81 1.93
C SER A 236 11.60 -14.06 1.03
N ASP A 237 10.55 -14.86 0.96
CA ASP A 237 10.46 -16.03 0.07
C ASP A 237 9.82 -15.71 -1.30
N GLY A 238 9.47 -14.43 -1.55
CA GLY A 238 8.86 -13.96 -2.79
C GLY A 238 7.34 -14.13 -2.87
N ARG A 239 6.70 -14.67 -1.84
CA ARG A 239 5.24 -14.62 -1.74
C ARG A 239 4.77 -13.21 -1.42
N LEU A 240 3.58 -12.87 -1.86
CA LEU A 240 2.93 -11.63 -1.46
C LEU A 240 1.92 -11.90 -0.35
N TYR A 241 1.94 -11.07 0.68
CA TYR A 241 0.89 -11.01 1.69
C TYR A 241 -0.04 -9.86 1.33
N TYR A 242 -1.32 -10.15 1.21
CA TYR A 242 -2.41 -9.21 0.92
C TYR A 242 -3.25 -9.00 2.16
N ASN A 243 -3.57 -7.74 2.47
CA ASN A 243 -4.44 -7.39 3.58
C ASN A 243 -5.48 -6.39 3.11
N THR A 244 -6.77 -6.68 3.31
CA THR A 244 -7.86 -5.87 2.80
C THR A 244 -8.93 -5.63 3.85
N ARG A 245 -9.53 -4.45 3.79
CA ARG A 245 -10.80 -4.14 4.43
C ARG A 245 -11.91 -4.93 3.77
N ARG A 246 -12.87 -5.38 4.54
CA ARG A 246 -14.14 -5.85 4.00
C ARG A 246 -15.20 -4.76 4.17
N HIS A 247 -15.47 -4.03 3.09
CA HIS A 247 -16.36 -2.89 3.07
C HIS A 247 -17.83 -3.29 3.24
N TRP A 248 -18.17 -4.46 2.78
CA TRP A 248 -19.47 -5.10 2.94
C TRP A 248 -19.30 -6.57 3.31
N ALA A 249 -20.15 -7.05 4.21
CA ALA A 249 -20.24 -8.45 4.58
C ALA A 249 -21.71 -8.82 4.78
N PRO A 250 -22.10 -10.08 4.47
CA PRO A 250 -23.45 -10.55 4.72
C PRO A 250 -23.79 -10.62 6.23
N LEU A 251 -22.77 -10.75 7.08
CA LEU A 251 -22.88 -10.73 8.52
C LEU A 251 -22.00 -9.61 9.08
N ALA A 252 -22.53 -8.86 10.06
CA ALA A 252 -21.81 -7.72 10.63
C ALA A 252 -20.46 -8.10 11.26
N GLU A 253 -20.36 -9.31 11.82
CA GLU A 253 -19.12 -9.82 12.42
C GLU A 253 -17.96 -9.89 11.43
N ASP A 254 -18.23 -10.13 10.16
CA ASP A 254 -17.21 -10.22 9.13
C ASP A 254 -16.60 -8.85 8.79
N ALA A 255 -17.36 -7.77 8.94
CA ALA A 255 -16.89 -6.41 8.66
C ALA A 255 -16.03 -5.81 9.79
N LEU A 256 -15.93 -6.48 10.94
CA LEU A 256 -15.16 -6.01 12.11
C LEU A 256 -13.65 -6.33 12.02
N TRP A 257 -13.26 -7.18 11.08
CA TRP A 257 -11.92 -7.74 11.00
C TRP A 257 -11.36 -7.66 9.59
N ARG A 258 -10.04 -7.47 9.52
CA ARG A 258 -9.31 -7.51 8.25
C ARG A 258 -9.34 -8.91 7.65
N TRP A 259 -9.32 -8.96 6.34
CA TRP A 259 -9.11 -10.18 5.56
C TRP A 259 -7.71 -10.18 4.98
N SER A 260 -7.10 -11.34 4.89
CA SER A 260 -5.77 -11.52 4.30
C SER A 260 -5.73 -12.74 3.41
N GLY A 261 -4.73 -12.79 2.56
CA GLY A 261 -4.43 -13.93 1.68
C GLY A 261 -3.01 -13.80 1.13
N TYR A 262 -2.62 -14.76 0.32
CA TYR A 262 -1.29 -14.82 -0.27
C TYR A 262 -1.35 -14.94 -1.78
N SER A 263 -0.25 -14.56 -2.45
CA SER A 263 -0.01 -14.84 -3.86
C SER A 263 1.38 -15.47 -4.02
N GLU A 264 1.46 -16.51 -4.85
CA GLU A 264 2.70 -17.21 -5.21
C GLU A 264 3.09 -16.94 -6.68
N ASP A 265 2.26 -16.18 -7.39
CA ASP A 265 2.40 -15.88 -8.82
C ASP A 265 2.63 -14.38 -9.09
N GLY A 266 3.21 -13.67 -8.11
CA GLY A 266 3.53 -12.25 -8.23
C GLY A 266 2.32 -11.35 -8.28
N GLY A 267 1.23 -11.72 -7.63
CA GLY A 267 0.03 -10.93 -7.47
C GLY A 267 -1.00 -11.09 -8.59
N MET A 268 -0.89 -12.10 -9.44
CA MET A 268 -1.88 -12.38 -10.48
C MET A 268 -3.12 -13.06 -9.92
N THR A 269 -2.94 -13.97 -8.96
CA THR A 269 -4.03 -14.64 -8.24
C THR A 269 -3.78 -14.68 -6.74
N TRP A 270 -4.83 -14.93 -5.96
CA TRP A 270 -4.81 -14.88 -4.50
C TRP A 270 -5.33 -16.18 -3.90
N THR A 271 -4.66 -16.69 -2.89
CA THR A 271 -4.96 -17.96 -2.23
C THR A 271 -5.12 -17.77 -0.73
N ASN A 272 -5.70 -18.78 -0.07
CA ASN A 272 -5.85 -18.85 1.39
C ASN A 272 -6.51 -17.60 2.01
N PRO A 273 -7.67 -17.13 1.50
CA PRO A 273 -8.35 -16.01 2.09
C PRO A 273 -8.81 -16.34 3.51
N ARG A 274 -8.44 -15.50 4.46
CA ARG A 274 -8.81 -15.70 5.86
C ARG A 274 -9.13 -14.39 6.55
N ARG A 275 -10.08 -14.45 7.47
CA ARG A 275 -10.41 -13.36 8.37
C ARG A 275 -9.40 -13.33 9.53
N SER A 276 -8.87 -12.17 9.84
CA SER A 276 -8.03 -12.00 11.02
C SER A 276 -8.83 -12.21 12.31
N SER A 277 -8.18 -12.71 13.34
CA SER A 277 -8.73 -12.79 14.71
C SER A 277 -8.24 -11.66 15.61
N VAL A 278 -7.31 -10.83 15.13
CA VAL A 278 -6.64 -9.83 15.97
C VAL A 278 -6.50 -8.46 15.30
N LEU A 279 -6.47 -8.40 13.97
CA LEU A 279 -6.41 -7.12 13.25
C LEU A 279 -7.83 -6.58 13.03
N PRO A 280 -8.20 -5.47 13.69
CA PRO A 280 -9.52 -4.89 13.54
C PRO A 280 -9.68 -4.19 12.20
N ASP A 281 -10.93 -3.99 11.77
CA ASP A 281 -11.30 -3.21 10.60
C ASP A 281 -12.24 -2.07 10.99
N GLY A 282 -11.69 -1.05 11.67
CA GLY A 282 -12.45 0.08 12.17
C GLY A 282 -13.01 -0.09 13.58
N ASP A 283 -14.06 0.64 13.92
CA ASP A 283 -14.71 0.54 15.21
C ASP A 283 -15.81 -0.55 15.23
N VAL A 284 -16.03 -1.14 16.41
CA VAL A 284 -17.00 -2.24 16.57
C VAL A 284 -18.47 -1.79 16.59
N ALA A 285 -18.75 -0.49 16.73
CA ALA A 285 -20.12 0.02 16.81
C ALA A 285 -20.76 0.20 15.44
N THR A 286 -19.98 0.66 14.45
CA THR A 286 -20.50 1.00 13.13
C THR A 286 -20.30 -0.09 12.09
N THR A 287 -19.41 -1.06 12.36
CA THR A 287 -18.99 -2.07 11.37
C THR A 287 -18.48 -1.48 10.04
N TYR A 288 -18.11 -0.22 10.07
CA TYR A 288 -17.62 0.52 8.92
C TYR A 288 -16.13 0.77 9.05
N GLY A 289 -15.33 -0.05 8.37
CA GLY A 289 -13.90 -0.14 8.50
C GLY A 289 -13.10 1.09 8.07
N LEU A 290 -11.78 0.93 8.10
CA LEU A 290 -10.79 1.96 7.77
C LEU A 290 -9.75 1.41 6.79
N MET A 291 -9.19 2.30 5.95
CA MET A 291 -7.91 2.04 5.34
C MET A 291 -6.83 1.99 6.43
N GLY A 292 -6.11 0.89 6.51
CA GLY A 292 -4.97 0.72 7.41
C GLY A 292 -3.67 0.65 6.62
N GLY A 293 -2.56 1.12 7.20
CA GLY A 293 -1.23 1.01 6.62
C GLY A 293 -0.64 -0.38 6.84
N LEU A 294 0.20 -0.82 5.90
CA LEU A 294 0.97 -2.07 6.01
C LEU A 294 2.33 -1.89 5.37
N VAL A 295 3.37 -2.29 6.09
CA VAL A 295 4.73 -2.31 5.57
C VAL A 295 5.49 -3.54 6.05
N ARG A 296 6.36 -4.10 5.21
CA ARG A 296 7.42 -5.00 5.62
C ARG A 296 8.70 -4.19 5.84
N LEU A 297 9.34 -4.33 6.99
CA LEU A 297 10.63 -3.68 7.22
C LEU A 297 11.68 -4.24 6.26
N PRO A 298 12.52 -3.38 5.66
CA PRO A 298 13.55 -3.79 4.72
C PRO A 298 14.75 -4.41 5.47
N VAL A 299 14.51 -5.55 6.14
CA VAL A 299 15.50 -6.30 6.90
C VAL A 299 15.78 -7.61 6.20
N LEU A 300 17.06 -7.83 5.88
CA LEU A 300 17.50 -8.99 5.11
C LEU A 300 17.07 -10.31 5.77
N GLY A 301 16.34 -11.14 5.02
CA GLY A 301 15.89 -12.46 5.44
C GLY A 301 14.91 -12.46 6.62
N ARG A 302 14.20 -11.36 6.87
CA ARG A 302 13.21 -11.24 7.95
C ARG A 302 11.87 -10.71 7.45
N ASP A 303 10.80 -11.37 7.82
CA ASP A 303 9.44 -10.97 7.50
C ASP A 303 8.79 -10.28 8.71
N ILE A 304 9.28 -9.07 8.99
CA ILE A 304 8.72 -8.19 10.03
C ILE A 304 7.70 -7.29 9.36
N LEU A 305 6.42 -7.54 9.62
CA LEU A 305 5.32 -6.73 9.09
C LEU A 305 4.77 -5.82 10.18
N LEU A 306 4.46 -4.58 9.79
CA LEU A 306 3.76 -3.63 10.64
C LEU A 306 2.43 -3.25 10.00
N TYR A 307 1.38 -3.21 10.81
CA TYR A 307 0.03 -2.82 10.40
C TYR A 307 -0.51 -1.71 11.29
N SER A 308 -1.17 -0.70 10.74
CA SER A 308 -1.79 0.39 11.50
C SER A 308 -3.29 0.44 11.31
N ASN A 309 -4.04 0.63 12.40
CA ASN A 309 -5.47 0.86 12.44
C ASN A 309 -5.89 1.35 13.84
N ILE A 310 -7.16 1.31 14.15
CA ILE A 310 -7.72 1.73 15.45
C ILE A 310 -8.10 0.55 16.34
N VAL A 311 -8.11 0.78 17.65
CA VAL A 311 -8.74 -0.10 18.65
C VAL A 311 -9.83 0.72 19.33
N SER A 312 -11.03 0.71 18.81
CA SER A 312 -12.10 1.58 19.26
C SER A 312 -13.43 0.84 19.42
N GLN A 313 -14.15 1.16 20.49
CA GLN A 313 -15.51 0.69 20.68
C GLN A 313 -16.51 1.54 19.88
N SER A 314 -16.19 2.81 19.64
CA SER A 314 -17.00 3.69 18.81
C SER A 314 -16.18 4.86 18.26
N GLY A 315 -16.41 5.18 16.99
CA GLY A 315 -15.77 6.28 16.29
C GLY A 315 -14.28 6.04 15.96
N ARG A 316 -13.77 6.87 15.11
CA ARG A 316 -12.39 6.78 14.57
C ARG A 316 -11.41 7.42 15.53
N ARG A 317 -10.87 6.62 16.45
CA ARG A 317 -9.95 7.04 17.52
C ARG A 317 -9.08 5.88 17.95
N ASN A 318 -8.10 6.19 18.81
CA ASN A 318 -7.27 5.19 19.48
C ASN A 318 -6.41 4.39 18.48
N GLY A 319 -5.57 5.11 17.72
CA GLY A 319 -4.69 4.54 16.69
C GLY A 319 -3.58 3.68 17.30
N HIS A 320 -3.34 2.53 16.68
CA HIS A 320 -2.33 1.56 17.08
C HIS A 320 -1.53 1.09 15.88
N VAL A 321 -0.33 0.57 16.16
CA VAL A 321 0.48 -0.21 15.23
C VAL A 321 0.68 -1.60 15.81
N TRP A 322 0.44 -2.63 15.00
CA TRP A 322 0.73 -4.05 15.30
C TRP A 322 2.01 -4.48 14.63
N ALA A 323 2.68 -5.50 15.17
CA ALA A 323 3.81 -6.15 14.56
C ALA A 323 3.60 -7.66 14.44
N SER A 324 3.95 -8.19 13.28
CA SER A 324 4.14 -9.61 12.98
C SER A 324 5.62 -9.88 12.70
N PHE A 325 6.08 -11.07 13.06
CA PHE A 325 7.47 -11.50 12.88
C PHE A 325 7.58 -12.81 12.09
N ASP A 326 6.48 -13.24 11.50
CA ASP A 326 6.30 -14.51 10.80
C ASP A 326 5.52 -14.34 9.48
N GLY A 327 5.67 -13.17 8.84
CA GLY A 327 5.05 -12.90 7.54
C GLY A 327 3.52 -12.73 7.59
N GLY A 328 2.97 -12.27 8.72
CA GLY A 328 1.55 -11.97 8.86
C GLY A 328 0.71 -13.14 9.38
N GLU A 329 1.33 -14.27 9.80
CA GLU A 329 0.62 -15.40 10.39
C GLU A 329 0.10 -15.06 11.79
N THR A 330 0.96 -14.48 12.63
CA THR A 330 0.59 -13.99 13.97
C THR A 330 0.96 -12.52 14.14
N TRP A 331 0.28 -11.85 15.07
CA TRP A 331 0.45 -10.44 15.38
C TRP A 331 0.58 -10.27 16.91
N PRO A 332 1.69 -10.71 17.50
CA PRO A 332 1.84 -10.86 18.96
C PRO A 332 1.95 -9.54 19.72
N LEU A 333 2.15 -8.43 19.03
CA LEU A 333 2.46 -7.15 19.64
C LEU A 333 1.64 -6.03 19.01
N ARG A 334 1.25 -5.06 19.84
CA ARG A 334 0.73 -3.76 19.36
C ARG A 334 1.16 -2.64 20.28
N ARG A 335 1.20 -1.42 19.75
CA ARG A 335 1.41 -0.23 20.57
C ARG A 335 0.52 0.91 20.12
N GLN A 336 -0.03 1.65 21.10
CA GLN A 336 -0.80 2.85 20.85
C GLN A 336 0.09 3.97 20.35
N VAL A 337 -0.34 4.60 19.25
CA VAL A 337 0.30 5.79 18.67
C VAL A 337 -0.36 7.04 19.22
N TYR A 338 -1.69 7.08 19.21
CA TYR A 338 -2.47 8.24 19.63
C TYR A 338 -3.84 7.83 20.15
N ALA A 339 -4.23 8.33 21.33
CA ALA A 339 -5.50 7.98 21.97
C ALA A 339 -6.73 8.73 21.42
N GLY A 340 -6.51 9.92 20.84
CA GLY A 340 -7.56 10.78 20.30
C GLY A 340 -8.00 10.39 18.89
N ASN A 341 -8.40 11.39 18.09
CA ASN A 341 -8.84 11.19 16.72
C ASN A 341 -7.77 10.52 15.85
N PHE A 342 -8.14 9.39 15.28
CA PHE A 342 -7.27 8.61 14.39
C PHE A 342 -8.16 7.88 13.39
N ALA A 343 -7.90 8.06 12.10
CA ALA A 343 -8.71 7.41 11.08
C ALA A 343 -7.80 6.68 10.06
N TYR A 344 -7.88 7.01 8.80
CA TYR A 344 -7.06 6.36 7.77
C TYR A 344 -5.58 6.56 8.03
N SER A 345 -4.78 5.57 7.70
CA SER A 345 -3.34 5.58 7.97
C SER A 345 -2.56 4.84 6.89
N SER A 346 -1.32 5.27 6.69
CA SER A 346 -0.36 4.70 5.74
C SER A 346 0.99 4.52 6.45
N LEU A 347 1.64 3.37 6.23
CA LEU A 347 2.92 3.00 6.82
C LEU A 347 4.00 2.82 5.76
N ASN A 348 5.21 3.29 6.04
CA ASN A 348 6.40 2.94 5.26
C ASN A 348 7.62 2.84 6.16
N ALA A 349 8.73 2.32 5.63
CA ALA A 349 9.98 2.17 6.35
C ALA A 349 11.14 2.83 5.58
N GLY A 350 12.11 3.33 6.34
CA GLY A 350 13.30 3.96 5.79
C GLY A 350 14.20 2.96 5.06
N ARG A 351 14.95 3.48 4.10
CA ARG A 351 15.85 2.69 3.24
C ARG A 351 17.26 2.60 3.82
N PRO A 352 17.90 1.44 3.73
CA PRO A 352 19.29 1.25 4.17
C PRO A 352 20.24 2.23 3.49
N GLY A 353 21.23 2.73 4.25
CA GLY A 353 22.28 3.63 3.74
C GLY A 353 21.80 5.05 3.41
N THR A 354 20.61 5.44 3.83
CA THR A 354 20.03 6.76 3.57
C THR A 354 19.70 7.49 4.88
N PRO A 355 19.38 8.80 4.85
CA PRO A 355 18.93 9.53 6.05
C PRO A 355 17.66 8.97 6.69
N SER A 356 16.89 8.15 5.98
CA SER A 356 15.68 7.50 6.47
C SER A 356 15.93 6.17 7.19
N GLU A 357 17.14 5.61 7.15
CA GLU A 357 17.46 4.29 7.69
C GLU A 357 17.09 4.13 9.17
N GLY A 358 16.40 3.01 9.47
CA GLY A 358 16.01 2.64 10.84
C GLY A 358 14.74 3.33 11.34
N TRP A 359 14.15 4.20 10.55
CA TRP A 359 12.87 4.83 10.85
C TRP A 359 11.69 4.08 10.23
N ILE A 360 10.58 4.12 10.93
CA ILE A 360 9.26 3.69 10.49
C ILE A 360 8.38 4.92 10.47
N TYR A 361 7.67 5.14 9.38
CA TYR A 361 6.85 6.31 9.11
C TYR A 361 5.38 5.97 9.09
N LEU A 362 4.58 6.77 9.77
CA LEU A 362 3.13 6.64 9.83
C LEU A 362 2.50 8.00 9.56
N LEU A 363 1.78 8.10 8.45
CA LEU A 363 0.93 9.25 8.15
C LEU A 363 -0.52 8.85 8.41
N TYR A 364 -1.27 9.66 9.17
CA TYR A 364 -2.64 9.33 9.55
C TYR A 364 -3.55 10.55 9.64
N GLU A 365 -4.84 10.32 9.43
CA GLU A 365 -5.88 11.32 9.65
C GLU A 365 -6.12 11.49 11.15
N GLY A 366 -6.09 12.72 11.64
CA GLY A 366 -6.34 13.09 13.02
C GLY A 366 -5.10 13.59 13.76
N GLY A 367 -5.08 13.37 15.08
CA GLY A 367 -4.16 13.98 16.01
C GLY A 367 -4.90 14.91 16.96
N GLU A 368 -4.23 15.93 17.50
CA GLU A 368 -4.85 16.93 18.38
C GLU A 368 -5.94 17.74 17.65
N GLU A 369 -5.77 17.94 16.35
CA GLU A 369 -6.70 18.65 15.48
C GLU A 369 -7.07 17.77 14.27
N THR A 370 -7.99 18.26 13.44
CA THR A 370 -8.31 17.64 12.14
C THR A 370 -7.15 17.82 11.16
N GLY A 371 -7.08 16.97 10.14
CA GLY A 371 -6.03 16.98 9.12
C GLY A 371 -5.11 15.78 9.23
N GLY A 372 -3.85 15.95 8.81
CA GLY A 372 -2.86 14.89 8.73
C GLY A 372 -1.72 15.03 9.72
N SER A 373 -1.56 14.01 10.55
CA SER A 373 -0.43 13.86 11.48
C SER A 373 0.56 12.83 10.95
N PHE A 374 1.83 13.14 11.13
CA PHE A 374 2.94 12.27 10.77
C PHE A 374 3.71 11.87 12.02
N SER A 375 3.92 10.57 12.19
CA SER A 375 4.78 10.05 13.24
C SER A 375 5.94 9.28 12.62
N ARG A 376 7.12 9.39 13.24
CA ARG A 376 8.24 8.50 12.97
C ARG A 376 8.69 7.83 14.25
N PHE A 377 9.02 6.57 14.16
CA PHE A 377 9.46 5.76 15.30
C PHE A 377 10.37 4.63 14.85
N ASN A 378 10.97 3.91 15.79
CA ASN A 378 11.77 2.72 15.51
C ASN A 378 11.12 1.46 16.10
N LEU A 379 11.64 0.30 15.72
CA LEU A 379 11.12 -0.98 16.18
C LEU A 379 11.27 -1.14 17.70
N THR A 380 12.36 -0.64 18.31
CA THR A 380 12.56 -0.67 19.77
C THR A 380 11.43 0.05 20.51
N TRP A 381 10.95 1.17 19.97
CA TRP A 381 9.78 1.83 20.54
C TRP A 381 8.55 0.91 20.48
N LEU A 382 8.29 0.29 19.34
CA LEU A 382 7.13 -0.59 19.17
C LEU A 382 7.20 -1.82 20.09
N LEU A 383 8.39 -2.39 20.30
CA LEU A 383 8.62 -3.56 21.17
C LEU A 383 8.25 -3.33 22.65
N GLN A 384 8.18 -2.08 23.10
CA GLN A 384 7.70 -1.71 24.44
C GLN A 384 6.16 -1.69 24.55
N GLY A 385 5.46 -2.11 23.51
CA GLY A 385 4.01 -2.17 23.49
C GLY A 385 3.41 -3.36 24.25
N GLU A 386 2.13 -3.55 24.09
CA GLU A 386 1.38 -4.61 24.75
C GLU A 386 1.28 -5.89 23.90
N LYS A 387 1.24 -7.03 24.55
CA LYS A 387 1.02 -8.32 23.90
C LYS A 387 -0.45 -8.49 23.54
N THR A 388 -0.72 -9.02 22.33
CA THR A 388 -2.10 -9.26 21.86
C THR A 388 -2.64 -10.63 22.24
N GLY A 389 -1.78 -11.55 22.69
CA GLY A 389 -2.14 -12.96 22.91
C GLY A 389 -2.15 -13.82 21.64
N ASN A 390 -1.85 -13.24 20.48
CA ASN A 390 -1.79 -13.94 19.20
C ASN A 390 -0.33 -14.18 18.80
N GLY A 391 0.22 -15.33 19.20
CA GLY A 391 1.60 -15.72 18.95
C GLY A 391 2.58 -15.22 20.01
N SER A 392 3.86 -15.49 19.77
CA SER A 392 4.97 -15.13 20.64
C SER A 392 6.01 -14.30 19.90
N LEU A 393 6.71 -13.43 20.63
CA LEU A 393 7.88 -12.76 20.08
C LEU A 393 8.98 -13.82 19.81
N PRO A 394 9.63 -13.77 18.64
CA PRO A 394 10.71 -14.71 18.35
C PRO A 394 11.92 -14.44 19.24
N GLY A 395 12.67 -15.50 19.61
CA GLY A 395 13.82 -15.39 20.51
C GLY A 395 15.01 -14.57 19.96
N TRP A 396 15.01 -14.25 18.66
CA TRP A 396 16.01 -13.36 18.07
C TRP A 396 15.66 -11.87 18.20
N ILE A 397 14.44 -11.53 18.61
CA ILE A 397 14.04 -10.19 19.04
C ILE A 397 14.17 -10.16 20.56
N THR A 398 15.27 -9.69 21.05
CA THR A 398 15.43 -9.32 22.48
C THR A 398 15.19 -7.84 22.61
N PRO A 399 14.27 -7.43 23.52
CA PRO A 399 14.08 -6.02 23.84
C PRO A 399 15.33 -5.37 24.39
#